data_9c00b89b396abc8cb3831beeed882d22
#
_entry.id   9c00b89b396abc8cb3831beeed882d22
#
_cell.length_a   1.000
_cell.length_b   1.000
_cell.length_c   1.000
_cell.angle_alpha   90.00
_cell.angle_beta   90.00
_cell.angle_gamma   90.00
#
_symmetry.space_group_name_H-M   'P 1'
#
loop_
_entity.id
_entity.type
_entity.pdbx_description
1 polymer ?
#
loop_
_entity_poly.entity_id
_entity_poly.type
_entity_poly.pdbx_seq_one_letter_code
_entity_poly.pdbx_strand_id
1 'polypeptide(L)'
;LCKSSPYPIVSLTEGTSSHDFYSDLFLRHGLPFSPDVEVETIDQVLPAVRCNLGIGFVPREMLVAVPELTGVYPLTLDEPIATRSIYLFQRKNQPLSIDVKHLRQMLLGDRSREVKKLPTQ
;
A
#
# COMPACT_ATOMS: atom_id res chain seq x y z
N LEU A 1 6.23 -18.21 -2.92
CA LEU A 1 6.66 -17.40 -4.10
C LEU A 1 7.81 -18.14 -4.77
N CYS A 2 7.54 -18.81 -5.88
CA CYS A 2 8.59 -19.51 -6.64
C CYS A 2 9.59 -18.53 -7.22
N LYS A 3 10.87 -18.94 -7.29
CA LYS A 3 12.00 -18.16 -7.85
C LYS A 3 11.84 -17.73 -9.32
N SER A 4 10.80 -18.19 -9.97
CA SER A 4 10.36 -17.75 -11.30
C SER A 4 8.84 -17.78 -11.30
N SER A 5 8.22 -16.67 -10.92
CA SER A 5 6.79 -16.52 -11.18
C SER A 5 6.60 -16.57 -12.70
N PRO A 6 5.79 -17.51 -13.23
CA PRO A 6 5.49 -17.52 -14.65
C PRO A 6 4.58 -16.36 -15.07
N TYR A 7 4.17 -15.54 -14.10
CA TYR A 7 3.28 -14.41 -14.31
C TYR A 7 4.03 -13.09 -14.17
N PRO A 8 3.84 -12.17 -15.10
CA PRO A 8 4.35 -10.82 -14.99
C PRO A 8 3.87 -10.12 -13.71
N ILE A 9 4.68 -9.24 -13.16
CA ILE A 9 4.35 -8.45 -11.98
C ILE A 9 3.98 -7.03 -12.42
N VAL A 10 2.80 -6.58 -11.97
CA VAL A 10 2.35 -5.19 -12.11
C VAL A 10 2.62 -4.47 -10.80
N SER A 11 3.41 -3.40 -10.84
CA SER A 11 3.75 -2.58 -9.67
C SER A 11 3.73 -1.10 -10.00
N LEU A 12 3.79 -0.28 -8.95
CA LEU A 12 4.06 1.14 -9.13
C LEU A 12 5.51 1.35 -9.56
N THR A 13 5.74 2.50 -10.21
CA THR A 13 7.07 2.95 -10.63
C THR A 13 8.04 3.01 -9.46
N GLU A 14 9.32 2.78 -9.77
CA GLU A 14 10.43 2.94 -8.83
C GLU A 14 10.42 4.33 -8.18
N GLY A 15 10.83 4.41 -6.91
CA GLY A 15 10.83 5.63 -6.12
C GLY A 15 9.49 5.93 -5.41
N THR A 16 8.47 5.10 -5.60
CA THR A 16 7.24 5.18 -4.80
C THR A 16 7.36 4.34 -3.53
N SER A 17 6.74 4.81 -2.45
CA SER A 17 6.74 4.07 -1.17
C SER A 17 6.11 2.67 -1.27
N SER A 18 5.25 2.45 -2.25
CA SER A 18 4.65 1.14 -2.49
C SER A 18 5.62 0.21 -3.21
N HIS A 19 6.34 0.71 -4.22
CA HIS A 19 7.39 -0.05 -4.88
C HIS A 19 8.45 -0.49 -3.87
N ASP A 20 8.96 0.43 -3.04
CA ASP A 20 9.97 0.15 -2.02
C ASP A 20 9.49 -0.90 -1.01
N PHE A 21 8.23 -0.78 -0.58
CA PHE A 21 7.64 -1.74 0.35
C PHE A 21 7.61 -3.17 -0.21
N TYR A 22 7.21 -3.35 -1.47
CA TYR A 22 7.17 -4.67 -2.10
C TYR A 22 8.56 -5.16 -2.48
N SER A 23 9.46 -4.28 -2.88
CA SER A 23 10.86 -4.61 -3.11
C SER A 23 11.51 -5.17 -1.85
N ASP A 24 11.32 -4.53 -0.70
CA ASP A 24 11.81 -5.02 0.59
C ASP A 24 11.18 -6.36 0.98
N LEU A 25 9.88 -6.54 0.71
CA LEU A 25 9.18 -7.80 0.97
C LEU A 25 9.81 -8.95 0.18
N PHE A 26 10.04 -8.76 -1.11
CA PHE A 26 10.67 -9.77 -1.98
C PHE A 26 12.11 -10.06 -1.55
N LEU A 27 12.86 -9.02 -1.22
CA LEU A 27 14.25 -9.14 -0.78
C LEU A 27 14.38 -9.98 0.50
N ARG A 28 13.47 -9.79 1.47
CA ARG A 28 13.43 -10.59 2.71
C ARG A 28 13.22 -12.08 2.45
N HIS A 29 12.55 -12.42 1.35
CA HIS A 29 12.34 -13.79 0.91
C HIS A 29 13.43 -14.28 -0.07
N GLY A 30 14.50 -13.51 -0.25
CA GLY A 30 15.60 -13.85 -1.17
C GLY A 30 15.21 -13.86 -2.63
N LEU A 31 14.19 -13.08 -3.00
CA LEU A 31 13.65 -12.98 -4.35
C LEU A 31 13.97 -11.60 -4.93
N PRO A 32 14.37 -11.51 -6.21
CA PRO A 32 14.46 -10.23 -6.88
C PRO A 32 13.05 -9.67 -7.11
N PHE A 33 12.89 -8.37 -6.93
CA PHE A 33 11.68 -7.64 -7.31
C PHE A 33 11.95 -6.91 -8.63
N SER A 34 11.39 -7.43 -9.71
CA SER A 34 11.53 -6.86 -11.04
C SER A 34 10.14 -6.82 -11.67
N PRO A 35 9.42 -5.70 -11.55
CA PRO A 35 8.13 -5.53 -12.20
C PRO A 35 8.28 -5.56 -13.72
N ASP A 36 7.36 -6.25 -14.39
CA ASP A 36 7.29 -6.32 -15.87
C ASP A 36 6.42 -5.19 -16.41
N VAL A 37 5.47 -4.71 -15.61
CA VAL A 37 4.56 -3.62 -15.92
C VAL A 37 4.58 -2.61 -14.80
N GLU A 38 4.92 -1.39 -15.12
CA GLU A 38 4.91 -0.28 -14.17
C GLU A 38 3.73 0.66 -14.44
N VAL A 39 3.07 1.09 -13.38
CA VAL A 39 1.97 2.05 -13.38
C VAL A 39 2.28 3.20 -12.42
N GLU A 40 1.72 4.37 -12.69
CA GLU A 40 2.01 5.57 -11.88
C GLU A 40 1.25 5.61 -10.57
N THR A 41 0.02 5.09 -10.56
CA THR A 41 -0.88 5.20 -9.42
C THR A 41 -1.47 3.84 -9.04
N ILE A 42 -1.80 3.66 -7.76
CA ILE A 42 -2.28 2.39 -7.23
C ILE A 42 -3.62 1.95 -7.84
N ASP A 43 -4.46 2.88 -8.24
CA ASP A 43 -5.75 2.62 -8.88
C ASP A 43 -5.61 2.03 -10.30
N GLN A 44 -4.45 2.19 -10.93
CA GLN A 44 -4.14 1.61 -12.24
C GLN A 44 -3.73 0.13 -12.16
N VAL A 45 -3.31 -0.35 -10.99
CA VAL A 45 -2.88 -1.75 -10.82
C VAL A 45 -4.02 -2.71 -11.11
N LEU A 46 -5.20 -2.48 -10.52
CA LEU A 46 -6.34 -3.37 -10.68
C LEU A 46 -6.85 -3.45 -12.13
N PRO A 47 -7.03 -2.34 -12.87
CA PRO A 47 -7.31 -2.37 -14.31
C PRO A 47 -6.27 -3.14 -15.13
N ALA A 48 -4.98 -2.97 -14.84
CA ALA A 48 -3.91 -3.69 -15.53
C ALA A 48 -4.02 -5.21 -15.31
N VAL A 49 -4.29 -5.63 -14.08
CA VAL A 49 -4.53 -7.05 -13.75
C VAL A 49 -5.78 -7.58 -14.47
N ARG A 50 -6.86 -6.78 -14.54
CA ARG A 50 -8.07 -7.15 -15.30
C ARG A 50 -7.82 -7.32 -16.79
N CYS A 51 -6.88 -6.57 -17.34
CA CYS A 51 -6.43 -6.72 -18.71
C CYS A 51 -5.47 -7.92 -18.91
N ASN A 52 -5.32 -8.76 -17.91
CA ASN A 52 -4.44 -9.93 -17.93
C ASN A 52 -2.96 -9.60 -18.15
N LEU A 53 -2.51 -8.42 -17.69
CA LEU A 53 -1.12 -8.00 -17.81
C LEU A 53 -0.21 -8.63 -16.74
N GLY A 54 -0.78 -9.25 -15.70
CA GLY A 54 -0.03 -9.94 -14.67
C GLY A 54 -0.74 -9.98 -13.32
N ILE A 55 0.04 -10.16 -12.26
CA ILE A 55 -0.40 -10.12 -10.86
C ILE A 55 0.07 -8.81 -10.23
N GLY A 56 -0.74 -8.26 -9.33
CA GLY A 56 -0.42 -7.00 -8.68
C GLY A 56 -0.86 -6.97 -7.22
N PHE A 57 -0.34 -6.02 -6.48
CA PHE A 57 -0.68 -5.79 -5.08
C PHE A 57 -1.54 -4.53 -4.96
N VAL A 58 -2.68 -4.66 -4.30
CA VAL A 58 -3.58 -3.55 -4.01
C VAL A 58 -4.03 -3.59 -2.56
N PRO A 59 -4.34 -2.44 -1.95
CA PRO A 59 -4.99 -2.42 -0.64
C PRO A 59 -6.32 -3.17 -0.67
N ARG A 60 -6.63 -3.88 0.40
CA ARG A 60 -7.87 -4.67 0.52
C ARG A 60 -9.12 -3.81 0.34
N GLU A 61 -9.06 -2.58 0.80
CA GLU A 61 -10.15 -1.60 0.73
C GLU A 61 -10.53 -1.28 -0.72
N MET A 62 -9.57 -1.32 -1.64
CA MET A 62 -9.84 -1.13 -3.07
C MET A 62 -10.65 -2.27 -3.67
N LEU A 63 -10.49 -3.48 -3.16
CA LEU A 63 -11.26 -4.65 -3.62
C LEU A 63 -12.72 -4.56 -3.16
N VAL A 64 -12.97 -3.99 -1.98
CA VAL A 64 -14.33 -3.81 -1.43
C VAL A 64 -15.09 -2.73 -2.21
N ALA A 65 -14.39 -1.73 -2.73
CA ALA A 65 -15.00 -0.64 -3.49
C ALA A 65 -15.43 -1.04 -4.92
N VAL A 66 -14.97 -2.21 -5.40
CA VAL A 66 -15.32 -2.70 -6.75
C VAL A 66 -16.37 -3.80 -6.63
N PRO A 67 -17.65 -3.52 -6.95
CA PRO A 67 -18.76 -4.47 -6.73
C PRO A 67 -18.65 -5.77 -7.51
N GLU A 68 -17.93 -5.75 -8.62
CA GLU A 68 -17.73 -6.92 -9.48
C GLU A 68 -16.24 -7.06 -9.84
N LEU A 69 -15.56 -7.95 -9.12
CA LEU A 69 -14.19 -8.40 -9.46
C LEU A 69 -14.21 -9.39 -10.64
N THR A 70 -14.95 -9.06 -11.70
CA THR A 70 -15.05 -9.94 -12.86
C THR A 70 -13.68 -10.13 -13.50
N GLY A 71 -13.19 -11.37 -13.50
CA GLY A 71 -11.90 -11.73 -14.10
C GLY A 71 -10.67 -11.46 -13.22
N VAL A 72 -10.84 -11.06 -11.96
CA VAL A 72 -9.74 -10.89 -11.00
C VAL A 72 -9.98 -11.79 -9.80
N TYR A 73 -8.93 -12.50 -9.37
CA TYR A 73 -9.00 -13.42 -8.25
C TYR A 73 -7.96 -13.05 -7.19
N PRO A 74 -8.36 -12.92 -5.92
CA PRO A 74 -7.40 -12.71 -4.84
C PRO A 74 -6.57 -13.99 -4.66
N LEU A 75 -5.24 -13.82 -4.57
CA LEU A 75 -4.33 -14.90 -4.26
C LEU A 75 -4.11 -14.97 -2.75
N THR A 76 -4.18 -16.18 -2.21
CA THR A 76 -3.83 -16.44 -0.82
C THR A 76 -2.33 -16.70 -0.73
N LEU A 77 -1.65 -15.98 0.15
CA LEU A 77 -0.23 -16.18 0.43
C LEU A 77 -0.09 -17.05 1.70
N ASP A 78 0.94 -17.88 1.72
CA ASP A 78 1.27 -18.71 2.88
C ASP A 78 1.67 -17.87 4.10
N GLU A 79 2.29 -16.71 3.85
CA GLU A 79 2.63 -15.74 4.88
C GLU A 79 1.87 -14.43 4.66
N PRO A 80 1.33 -13.82 5.73
CA PRO A 80 0.64 -12.56 5.62
C PRO A 80 1.63 -11.43 5.29
N ILE A 81 1.25 -10.56 4.36
CA ILE A 81 1.99 -9.34 4.10
C ILE A 81 1.82 -8.40 5.29
N ALA A 82 2.93 -7.82 5.75
CA ALA A 82 2.90 -6.85 6.84
C ALA A 82 1.99 -5.66 6.54
N THR A 83 1.27 -5.22 7.56
CA THR A 83 0.40 -4.05 7.45
C THR A 83 1.23 -2.78 7.33
N ARG A 84 0.89 -1.92 6.40
CA ARG A 84 1.51 -0.60 6.26
C ARG A 84 0.84 0.38 7.23
N SER A 85 1.67 1.21 7.87
CA SER A 85 1.18 2.27 8.76
C SER A 85 1.15 3.60 8.02
N ILE A 86 0.07 4.35 8.22
CA ILE A 86 -0.06 5.74 7.77
C ILE A 86 0.11 6.63 8.99
N TYR A 87 0.96 7.63 8.88
CA TYR A 87 1.26 8.54 9.98
C TYR A 87 0.74 9.94 9.67
N LEU A 88 0.10 10.54 10.65
CA LEU A 88 -0.27 11.95 10.62
C LEU A 88 0.81 12.77 11.35
N PHE A 89 1.46 13.66 10.62
CA PHE A 89 2.48 14.55 11.19
C PHE A 89 1.92 15.94 11.45
N GLN A 90 2.24 16.49 12.59
CA GLN A 90 1.89 17.84 12.97
C GLN A 90 3.13 18.58 13.48
N ARG A 91 3.30 19.83 13.08
CA ARG A 91 4.38 20.67 13.60
C ARG A 91 4.13 20.99 15.08
N LYS A 92 5.16 20.76 15.90
CA LYS A 92 5.13 21.07 17.32
C LYS A 92 5.04 22.59 17.51
N ASN A 93 4.25 23.03 18.49
CA ASN A 93 4.11 24.45 18.87
C ASN A 93 3.48 25.38 17.80
N GLN A 94 2.79 24.84 16.81
CA GLN A 94 2.01 25.65 15.89
C GLN A 94 0.51 25.46 16.19
N PRO A 95 -0.25 26.53 16.45
CA PRO A 95 -1.68 26.43 16.64
C PRO A 95 -2.35 25.97 15.34
N LEU A 96 -3.22 24.98 15.45
CA LEU A 96 -4.03 24.50 14.33
C LEU A 96 -5.28 25.37 14.19
N SER A 97 -5.68 25.65 12.96
CA SER A 97 -7.00 26.22 12.68
C SER A 97 -8.11 25.27 13.13
N ILE A 98 -9.31 25.78 13.26
CA ILE A 98 -10.49 24.99 13.67
C ILE A 98 -10.74 23.85 12.70
N ASP A 99 -10.63 24.12 11.40
CA ASP A 99 -10.86 23.13 10.34
C ASP A 99 -9.82 21.99 10.40
N VAL A 100 -8.56 22.32 10.61
CA VAL A 100 -7.48 21.33 10.74
C VAL A 100 -7.65 20.48 12.02
N LYS A 101 -8.15 21.07 13.11
CA LYS A 101 -8.49 20.32 14.32
C LYS A 101 -9.63 19.34 14.07
N HIS A 102 -10.67 19.75 13.35
CA HIS A 102 -11.78 18.89 12.95
C HIS A 102 -11.30 17.75 12.04
N LEU A 103 -10.52 18.05 11.01
CA LEU A 103 -9.95 17.03 10.12
C LEU A 103 -9.12 16.01 10.90
N ARG A 104 -8.25 16.50 11.79
CA ARG A 104 -7.45 15.63 12.65
C ARG A 104 -8.33 14.71 13.52
N GLN A 105 -9.38 15.25 14.09
CA GLN A 105 -10.31 14.47 14.91
C GLN A 105 -11.06 13.42 14.09
N MET A 106 -11.48 13.76 12.87
CA MET A 106 -12.11 12.81 11.95
C MET A 106 -11.17 11.67 11.54
N LEU A 107 -9.90 11.97 11.27
CA LEU A 107 -8.90 10.98 10.86
C LEU A 107 -8.47 10.06 12.01
N LEU A 108 -8.35 10.60 13.22
CA LEU A 108 -7.90 9.84 14.38
C LEU A 108 -9.04 9.12 15.10
N GLY A 109 -10.29 9.55 14.89
CA GLY A 109 -11.44 9.05 15.63
C GLY A 109 -11.21 9.06 17.13
N ASP A 110 -11.76 8.09 17.84
CA ASP A 110 -11.54 7.90 19.29
C ASP A 110 -10.13 7.37 19.65
N ARG A 111 -9.29 7.09 18.63
CA ARG A 111 -7.89 6.63 18.82
C ARG A 111 -6.90 7.76 19.16
N SER A 112 -7.35 8.94 19.51
CA SER A 112 -6.49 10.08 19.88
C SER A 112 -5.59 9.85 21.11
N ARG A 113 -5.55 8.65 21.68
CA ARG A 113 -4.71 8.27 22.83
C ARG A 113 -3.34 7.67 22.50
N GLU A 114 -3.07 7.31 21.24
CA GLU A 114 -1.75 6.79 20.84
C GLU A 114 -0.93 7.82 20.05
N VAL A 115 -0.65 8.95 20.64
CA VAL A 115 0.43 9.82 20.16
C VAL A 115 1.75 9.21 20.62
N LYS A 116 2.32 8.32 19.83
CA LYS A 116 3.69 7.86 20.04
C LYS A 116 4.63 9.05 19.86
N LYS A 117 5.21 9.53 20.97
CA LYS A 117 6.33 10.49 20.87
C LYS A 117 7.47 9.79 20.14
N LEU A 118 7.81 10.27 18.94
CA LEU A 118 9.07 9.89 18.34
C LEU A 118 10.21 10.32 19.27
N PRO A 119 11.21 9.46 19.50
CA PRO A 119 12.39 9.86 20.22
C PRO A 119 13.05 11.02 19.49
N THR A 120 13.24 12.12 20.20
CA THR A 120 14.04 13.27 19.76
C THR A 120 15.48 12.80 19.66
N GLN A 121 15.99 12.73 18.44
CA GLN A 121 17.44 12.82 18.23
C GLN A 121 17.89 14.26 18.35
#